data_d49ef012ccd31dcc5e9c9eeb556cb811
#
_entry.id   d49ef012ccd31dcc5e9c9eeb556cb811
#
_cell.length_a   1.000
_cell.length_b   1.000
_cell.length_c   1.000
_cell.angle_alpha   90.00
_cell.angle_beta   90.00
_cell.angle_gamma   90.00
#
_symmetry.space_group_name_H-M   'P 1'
#
loop_
_entity.id
_entity.type
_entity.pdbx_description
1 polymer ?
#
loop_
_entity_poly.entity_id
_entity_poly.type
_entity_poly.pdbx_seq_one_letter_code
_entity_poly.pdbx_strand_id
1 'polypeptide(L)'
;HWLALHGSSGGKAARVGDSKRRRMVKTSHHDTLGGFFLSHPPIRKIRVDVVDTSHPLTKGLPESFEVIDEPYMIEIQHPSETQLLLTAELGPDDSALDTGFVYDKDTALLPDGKTRVLGYIRRVGKGGVTYIALGHCHSPASQNRLSAAATTGDRPAVLRNTWESEAYIQLLRNAIEWGVG
;
A
#
# COMPACT_ATOMS: atom_id res chain seq x y z
N HIS A 1 7.02 -14.60 10.34
CA HIS A 1 6.38 -13.30 10.54
C HIS A 1 7.12 -12.26 9.73
N TRP A 2 6.50 -11.76 8.67
CA TRP A 2 7.08 -10.69 7.85
C TRP A 2 6.31 -9.42 8.10
N LEU A 3 6.95 -8.47 8.72
CA LEU A 3 6.54 -7.08 8.63
C LEU A 3 7.06 -6.58 7.28
N ALA A 4 6.21 -6.54 6.28
CA ALA A 4 6.58 -5.95 5.00
C ALA A 4 6.65 -4.44 5.15
N LEU A 5 7.85 -3.94 5.43
CA LEU A 5 8.14 -2.52 5.31
C LEU A 5 8.07 -2.14 3.83
N HIS A 6 7.67 -0.91 3.54
CA HIS A 6 7.58 -0.36 2.19
C HIS A 6 8.80 -0.69 1.30
N GLY A 7 10.01 -0.55 1.83
CA GLY A 7 11.24 -0.88 1.12
C GLY A 7 11.39 -2.35 0.71
N SER A 8 10.68 -3.28 1.37
CA SER A 8 10.71 -4.69 1.01
C SER A 8 9.72 -5.03 -0.10
N SER A 9 8.59 -4.33 -0.20
CA SER A 9 7.60 -4.55 -1.26
C SER A 9 8.03 -3.95 -2.60
N GLY A 10 8.93 -2.98 -2.61
CA GLY A 10 9.43 -2.32 -3.81
C GLY A 10 10.51 -3.07 -4.57
N GLY A 11 11.10 -4.10 -4.00
CA GLY A 11 12.13 -4.91 -4.64
C GLY A 11 13.39 -4.11 -5.00
N LYS A 12 14.14 -4.63 -5.96
CA LYS A 12 15.38 -4.03 -6.45
C LYS A 12 15.09 -2.99 -7.53
N ALA A 13 15.55 -1.76 -7.34
CA ALA A 13 15.44 -0.72 -8.35
C ALA A 13 16.56 -0.83 -9.38
N ALA A 14 16.20 -0.88 -10.67
CA ALA A 14 17.13 -0.78 -11.79
C ALA A 14 17.10 0.62 -12.42
N ARG A 15 18.23 1.17 -12.84
CA ARG A 15 18.27 2.42 -13.61
C ARG A 15 17.64 2.24 -14.98
N VAL A 16 16.95 3.26 -15.46
CA VAL A 16 16.39 3.32 -16.80
C VAL A 16 17.22 4.32 -17.62
N GLY A 17 18.14 3.80 -18.45
CA GLY A 17 19.07 4.62 -19.24
C GLY A 17 19.92 5.54 -18.34
N ASP A 18 20.25 6.75 -18.82
CA ASP A 18 20.99 7.77 -18.09
C ASP A 18 20.13 8.62 -17.15
N SER A 19 18.84 8.33 -17.06
CA SER A 19 17.92 9.08 -16.22
C SER A 19 18.10 8.73 -14.74
N LYS A 20 17.70 9.64 -13.84
CA LYS A 20 17.57 9.34 -12.41
C LYS A 20 16.37 8.42 -12.08
N ARG A 21 15.53 8.12 -13.07
CA ARG A 21 14.35 7.28 -12.93
C ARG A 21 14.75 5.82 -12.74
N ARG A 22 13.95 5.09 -11.96
CA ARG A 22 14.23 3.71 -11.60
C ARG A 22 13.03 2.85 -11.98
N ARG A 23 13.30 1.70 -12.57
CA ARG A 23 12.30 0.65 -12.75
C ARG A 23 12.38 -0.32 -11.59
N MET A 24 11.23 -0.62 -10.99
CA MET A 24 11.12 -1.64 -9.97
C MET A 24 11.17 -3.03 -10.63
N VAL A 25 11.90 -3.97 -10.02
CA VAL A 25 12.09 -5.32 -10.54
C VAL A 25 11.50 -6.32 -9.56
N LYS A 26 10.62 -7.20 -10.07
CA LYS A 26 10.05 -8.31 -9.31
C LYS A 26 11.13 -9.30 -8.90
N THR A 27 11.04 -9.81 -7.71
CA THR A 27 11.92 -10.84 -7.14
C THR A 27 11.07 -11.92 -6.50
N SER A 28 11.65 -13.08 -6.14
CA SER A 28 10.94 -14.16 -5.45
C SER A 28 10.28 -13.75 -4.12
N HIS A 29 10.76 -12.65 -3.52
CA HIS A 29 10.12 -12.08 -2.34
C HIS A 29 8.66 -11.65 -2.61
N HIS A 30 8.38 -11.13 -3.80
CA HIS A 30 7.03 -10.72 -4.19
C HIS A 30 6.08 -11.91 -4.36
N ASP A 31 6.60 -13.09 -4.72
CA ASP A 31 5.82 -14.32 -4.75
C ASP A 31 5.34 -14.71 -3.35
N THR A 32 6.17 -14.52 -2.34
CA THR A 32 5.80 -14.74 -0.93
C THR A 32 4.82 -13.69 -0.45
N LEU A 33 5.09 -12.41 -0.70
CA LEU A 33 4.21 -11.31 -0.31
C LEU A 33 2.84 -11.38 -1.01
N GLY A 34 2.82 -11.83 -2.27
CA GLY A 34 1.63 -11.78 -3.11
C GLY A 34 1.33 -10.41 -3.71
N GLY A 35 2.21 -9.45 -3.51
CA GLY A 35 2.05 -8.08 -4.00
C GLY A 35 3.36 -7.45 -4.46
N PHE A 36 3.26 -6.54 -5.42
CA PHE A 36 4.37 -5.82 -5.99
C PHE A 36 4.07 -4.32 -6.03
N PHE A 37 4.91 -3.52 -5.39
CA PHE A 37 4.78 -2.07 -5.37
C PHE A 37 5.18 -1.47 -6.72
N LEU A 38 4.30 -0.66 -7.29
CA LEU A 38 4.58 0.12 -8.51
C LEU A 38 5.03 1.52 -8.17
N SER A 39 4.21 2.26 -7.43
CA SER A 39 4.39 3.65 -7.07
C SER A 39 3.38 4.04 -5.99
N HIS A 40 3.27 5.33 -5.71
CA HIS A 40 2.24 5.90 -4.86
C HIS A 40 1.81 7.26 -5.42
N PRO A 41 0.51 7.61 -5.36
CA PRO A 41 0.05 8.96 -5.62
C PRO A 41 0.41 9.88 -4.43
N PRO A 42 0.26 11.21 -4.60
CA PRO A 42 0.42 12.15 -3.51
C PRO A 42 -0.54 11.87 -2.34
N ILE A 43 -0.16 12.36 -1.16
CA ILE A 43 -1.01 12.35 0.03
C ILE A 43 -2.37 12.97 -0.30
N ARG A 44 -3.45 12.28 0.06
CA ARG A 44 -4.81 12.75 -0.14
C ARG A 44 -5.79 12.09 0.83
N LYS A 45 -6.99 12.65 0.92
CA LYS A 45 -8.09 12.02 1.62
C LYS A 45 -8.55 10.81 0.82
N ILE A 46 -8.70 9.68 1.51
CA ILE A 46 -9.07 8.39 0.93
C ILE A 46 -10.26 7.85 1.71
N ARG A 47 -11.29 7.43 0.98
CA ARG A 47 -12.31 6.54 1.51
C ARG A 47 -11.84 5.12 1.31
N VAL A 48 -11.73 4.38 2.39
CA VAL A 48 -11.37 2.97 2.43
C VAL A 48 -12.64 2.16 2.59
N ASP A 49 -12.91 1.23 1.67
CA ASP A 49 -14.03 0.31 1.73
C ASP A 49 -13.57 -1.04 2.28
N VAL A 50 -14.32 -1.58 3.24
CA VAL A 50 -14.09 -2.90 3.84
C VAL A 50 -14.90 -3.93 3.04
N VAL A 51 -14.22 -4.69 2.17
CA VAL A 51 -14.88 -5.59 1.22
C VAL A 51 -15.21 -6.96 1.78
N ASP A 52 -14.55 -7.39 2.85
CA ASP A 52 -14.90 -8.59 3.59
C ASP A 52 -15.02 -8.25 5.08
N THR A 53 -16.25 -8.05 5.53
CA THR A 53 -16.58 -7.74 6.94
C THR A 53 -16.64 -8.98 7.83
N SER A 54 -16.59 -10.19 7.26
CA SER A 54 -16.64 -11.46 7.99
C SER A 54 -15.26 -11.95 8.47
N HIS A 55 -14.20 -11.45 7.88
CA HIS A 55 -12.85 -11.89 8.21
C HIS A 55 -12.40 -11.38 9.60
N PRO A 56 -11.67 -12.18 10.39
CA PRO A 56 -11.18 -11.75 11.71
C PRO A 56 -10.41 -10.43 11.71
N LEU A 57 -9.63 -10.14 10.65
CA LEU A 57 -8.88 -8.89 10.52
C LEU A 57 -9.77 -7.65 10.42
N THR A 58 -10.96 -7.79 9.87
CA THR A 58 -11.91 -6.69 9.65
C THR A 58 -13.00 -6.63 10.71
N LYS A 59 -12.94 -7.52 11.69
CA LYS A 59 -13.92 -7.58 12.78
C LYS A 59 -14.01 -6.25 13.52
N GLY A 60 -15.23 -5.73 13.63
CA GLY A 60 -15.51 -4.47 14.33
C GLY A 60 -15.17 -3.21 13.56
N LEU A 61 -14.71 -3.33 12.30
CA LEU A 61 -14.57 -2.18 11.41
C LEU A 61 -15.93 -1.75 10.84
N PRO A 62 -16.13 -0.45 10.57
CA PRO A 62 -17.26 0.00 9.78
C PRO A 62 -17.14 -0.49 8.33
N GLU A 63 -18.21 -0.46 7.55
CA GLU A 63 -18.19 -0.81 6.11
C GLU A 63 -17.24 0.06 5.29
N SER A 64 -17.01 1.29 5.75
CA SER A 64 -15.99 2.18 5.18
C SER A 64 -15.51 3.19 6.22
N PHE A 65 -14.30 3.72 6.02
CA PHE A 65 -13.75 4.79 6.84
C PHE A 65 -12.87 5.72 6.00
N GLU A 66 -12.59 6.90 6.51
CA GLU A 66 -11.76 7.89 5.81
C GLU A 66 -10.41 8.07 6.52
N VAL A 67 -9.37 8.24 5.72
CA VAL A 67 -8.02 8.57 6.19
C VAL A 67 -7.38 9.60 5.26
N ILE A 68 -6.35 10.29 5.74
CA ILE A 68 -5.44 11.06 4.89
C ILE A 68 -4.13 10.29 4.85
N ASP A 69 -3.78 9.78 3.67
CA ASP A 69 -2.61 8.91 3.50
C ASP A 69 -2.03 9.03 2.09
N GLU A 70 -0.91 8.38 1.88
CA GLU A 70 -0.24 8.15 0.62
C GLU A 70 -0.45 6.68 0.23
N PRO A 71 -1.55 6.36 -0.52
CA PRO A 71 -1.89 4.97 -0.79
C PRO A 71 -0.91 4.35 -1.79
N TYR A 72 -0.36 3.19 -1.46
CA TYR A 72 0.55 2.49 -2.34
C TYR A 72 -0.20 1.74 -3.43
N MET A 73 0.30 1.87 -4.66
CA MET A 73 -0.18 1.16 -5.83
C MET A 73 0.44 -0.24 -5.85
N ILE A 74 -0.35 -1.24 -5.46
CA ILE A 74 0.10 -2.62 -5.30
C ILE A 74 -0.53 -3.51 -6.37
N GLU A 75 0.30 -4.06 -7.24
CA GLU A 75 -0.10 -5.13 -8.15
C GLU A 75 -0.22 -6.45 -7.38
N ILE A 76 -1.38 -7.10 -7.42
CA ILE A 76 -1.56 -8.41 -6.83
C ILE A 76 -0.95 -9.48 -7.75
N GLN A 77 -0.01 -10.27 -7.20
CA GLN A 77 0.72 -11.28 -7.98
C GLN A 77 -0.05 -12.59 -8.13
N HIS A 78 -0.86 -12.96 -7.15
CA HIS A 78 -1.61 -14.21 -7.08
C HIS A 78 -3.08 -13.96 -6.75
N PRO A 79 -3.88 -13.40 -7.69
CA PRO A 79 -5.28 -13.01 -7.38
C PRO A 79 -6.15 -14.17 -6.88
N SER A 80 -5.96 -15.37 -7.40
CA SER A 80 -6.74 -16.56 -6.99
C SER A 80 -6.41 -17.09 -5.59
N GLU A 81 -5.27 -16.68 -5.02
CA GLU A 81 -4.81 -17.07 -3.68
C GLU A 81 -4.89 -15.92 -2.68
N THR A 82 -5.40 -14.77 -3.11
CA THR A 82 -5.41 -13.53 -2.34
C THR A 82 -6.85 -13.14 -2.01
N GLN A 83 -7.16 -13.02 -0.73
CA GLN A 83 -8.43 -12.50 -0.25
C GLN A 83 -8.30 -11.01 0.03
N LEU A 84 -9.08 -10.20 -0.68
CA LEU A 84 -9.09 -8.76 -0.49
C LEU A 84 -9.88 -8.40 0.76
N LEU A 85 -9.36 -7.47 1.53
CA LEU A 85 -9.97 -6.97 2.78
C LEU A 85 -10.36 -5.49 2.66
N LEU A 86 -9.47 -4.69 2.09
CA LEU A 86 -9.62 -3.25 1.98
C LEU A 86 -9.36 -2.81 0.54
N THR A 87 -10.22 -1.95 0.05
CA THR A 87 -10.08 -1.32 -1.28
C THR A 87 -10.39 0.17 -1.22
N ALA A 88 -10.06 0.88 -2.30
CA ALA A 88 -10.52 2.25 -2.52
C ALA A 88 -10.73 2.50 -4.01
N GLU A 89 -11.77 3.25 -4.35
CA GLU A 89 -12.00 3.73 -5.71
C GLU A 89 -11.17 5.01 -5.94
N LEU A 90 -9.96 4.85 -6.45
CA LEU A 90 -9.00 5.93 -6.66
C LEU A 90 -8.75 6.23 -8.14
N GLY A 91 -9.19 5.35 -9.03
CA GLY A 91 -8.98 5.48 -10.46
C GLY A 91 -7.51 5.39 -10.89
N PRO A 92 -7.23 5.58 -12.18
CA PRO A 92 -5.89 5.82 -12.70
C PRO A 92 -5.31 7.10 -12.10
N ASP A 93 -4.01 7.11 -11.87
CA ASP A 93 -3.33 8.27 -11.27
C ASP A 93 -1.98 8.51 -11.93
N ASP A 94 -1.96 9.42 -12.89
CA ASP A 94 -0.76 9.77 -13.64
C ASP A 94 0.26 10.53 -12.78
N SER A 95 -0.16 11.17 -11.68
CA SER A 95 0.73 11.87 -10.75
C SER A 95 1.72 10.94 -10.07
N ALA A 96 1.41 9.66 -9.94
CA ALA A 96 2.31 8.64 -9.43
C ALA A 96 3.57 8.47 -10.29
N LEU A 97 3.54 8.86 -11.57
CA LEU A 97 4.70 8.82 -12.47
C LEU A 97 5.80 9.79 -12.04
N ASP A 98 5.48 10.84 -11.30
CA ASP A 98 6.43 11.88 -10.87
C ASP A 98 7.27 11.46 -9.65
N THR A 99 6.97 10.30 -9.06
CA THR A 99 7.68 9.79 -7.86
C THR A 99 9.10 9.29 -8.14
N GLY A 100 9.54 9.31 -9.40
CA GLY A 100 10.87 8.83 -9.81
C GLY A 100 10.93 7.34 -10.14
N PHE A 101 9.81 6.62 -10.03
CA PHE A 101 9.66 5.24 -10.49
C PHE A 101 9.03 5.19 -11.87
N VAL A 102 9.40 4.17 -12.65
CA VAL A 102 8.87 3.93 -14.00
C VAL A 102 8.24 2.56 -14.05
N TYR A 103 7.00 2.51 -14.50
CA TYR A 103 6.30 1.27 -14.85
C TYR A 103 5.61 1.43 -16.22
N ASP A 104 5.51 0.33 -16.96
CA ASP A 104 4.99 0.38 -18.34
C ASP A 104 3.47 0.47 -18.38
N LYS A 105 2.82 -0.12 -17.38
CA LYS A 105 1.36 -0.18 -17.25
C LYS A 105 0.98 -0.15 -15.78
N ASP A 106 -0.10 0.55 -15.47
CA ASP A 106 -0.71 0.51 -14.14
C ASP A 106 -1.46 -0.83 -13.96
N THR A 107 -0.73 -1.80 -13.41
CA THR A 107 -1.25 -3.14 -13.09
C THR A 107 -1.79 -3.23 -11.66
N ALA A 108 -1.81 -2.12 -10.92
CA ALA A 108 -2.36 -2.04 -9.57
C ALA A 108 -3.86 -1.73 -9.53
N LEU A 109 -4.49 -1.47 -10.68
CA LEU A 109 -5.94 -1.37 -10.79
C LEU A 109 -6.57 -2.76 -10.90
N LEU A 110 -7.69 -2.95 -10.23
CA LEU A 110 -8.54 -4.11 -10.47
C LEU A 110 -9.15 -4.06 -11.88
N PRO A 111 -9.74 -5.16 -12.37
CA PRO A 111 -10.31 -5.21 -13.74
C PRO A 111 -11.37 -4.16 -14.05
N ASP A 112 -11.99 -3.56 -13.05
CA ASP A 112 -12.95 -2.46 -13.21
C ASP A 112 -12.30 -1.13 -13.65
N GLY A 113 -10.97 -1.06 -13.65
CA GLY A 113 -10.19 0.11 -14.08
C GLY A 113 -10.20 1.29 -13.11
N LYS A 114 -10.74 1.14 -11.89
CA LYS A 114 -10.89 2.24 -10.93
C LYS A 114 -10.56 1.86 -9.48
N THR A 115 -10.72 0.61 -9.10
CA THR A 115 -10.52 0.13 -7.73
C THR A 115 -9.07 -0.28 -7.51
N ARG A 116 -8.51 0.11 -6.37
CA ARG A 116 -7.17 -0.28 -5.89
C ARG A 116 -7.25 -1.06 -4.60
N VAL A 117 -6.37 -2.03 -4.45
CA VAL A 117 -6.24 -2.84 -3.24
C VAL A 117 -5.43 -2.10 -2.20
N LEU A 118 -5.98 -1.93 -1.01
CA LEU A 118 -5.32 -1.31 0.14
C LEU A 118 -5.02 -2.30 1.27
N GLY A 119 -5.62 -3.47 1.25
CA GLY A 119 -5.35 -4.51 2.22
C GLY A 119 -5.82 -5.88 1.73
N TYR A 120 -4.99 -6.88 1.98
CA TYR A 120 -5.29 -8.27 1.63
C TYR A 120 -4.61 -9.26 2.58
N ILE A 121 -5.08 -10.49 2.53
CA ILE A 121 -4.39 -11.64 3.11
C ILE A 121 -4.10 -12.68 2.02
N ARG A 122 -3.04 -13.43 2.24
CA ARG A 122 -2.66 -14.58 1.43
C ARG A 122 -2.15 -15.70 2.30
N ARG A 123 -2.58 -16.93 2.04
CA ARG A 123 -2.00 -18.11 2.68
C ARG A 123 -0.77 -18.57 1.93
N VAL A 124 0.31 -18.85 2.67
CA VAL A 124 1.57 -19.34 2.10
C VAL A 124 2.02 -20.55 2.94
N GLY A 125 1.84 -21.74 2.41
CA GLY A 125 2.09 -22.99 3.13
C GLY A 125 1.21 -23.07 4.40
N LYS A 126 1.83 -23.22 5.56
CA LYS A 126 1.14 -23.26 6.87
C LYS A 126 0.97 -21.87 7.50
N GLY A 127 1.51 -20.83 6.89
CA GLY A 127 1.44 -19.46 7.38
C GLY A 127 0.56 -18.56 6.52
N GLY A 128 0.64 -17.27 6.77
CA GLY A 128 -0.06 -16.26 5.99
C GLY A 128 0.69 -14.94 5.95
N VAL A 129 0.33 -14.14 4.99
CA VAL A 129 0.76 -12.75 4.83
C VAL A 129 -0.46 -11.87 4.96
N THR A 130 -0.38 -10.88 5.83
CA THR A 130 -1.29 -9.73 5.84
C THR A 130 -0.54 -8.54 5.29
N TYR A 131 -1.10 -7.91 4.28
CA TYR A 131 -0.57 -6.67 3.70
C TYR A 131 -1.57 -5.54 3.88
N ILE A 132 -1.08 -4.41 4.37
CA ILE A 132 -1.86 -3.18 4.54
C ILE A 132 -1.04 -2.06 3.90
N ALA A 133 -1.61 -1.43 2.87
CA ALA A 133 -0.98 -0.37 2.07
C ALA A 133 -1.17 1.04 2.66
N LEU A 134 -1.67 1.13 3.88
CA LEU A 134 -1.92 2.35 4.64
C LEU A 134 -0.90 2.50 5.77
N GLY A 135 -0.84 3.70 6.36
CA GLY A 135 -0.02 3.96 7.54
C GLY A 135 1.24 4.75 7.22
N HIS A 136 1.29 5.45 6.08
CA HIS A 136 2.37 6.39 5.82
C HIS A 136 2.40 7.47 6.91
N CYS A 137 3.58 7.73 7.43
CA CYS A 137 3.79 8.80 8.39
C CYS A 137 5.13 9.51 8.15
N HIS A 138 5.18 10.79 8.45
CA HIS A 138 6.41 11.56 8.44
C HIS A 138 6.38 12.70 9.46
N SER A 139 7.56 13.18 9.80
CA SER A 139 7.79 14.35 10.63
C SER A 139 8.81 15.28 9.94
N PRO A 140 9.00 16.52 10.41
CA PRO A 140 10.04 17.40 9.88
C PRO A 140 11.43 16.76 9.89
N ALA A 141 11.74 15.95 10.89
CA ALA A 141 13.03 15.25 10.98
C ALA A 141 13.21 14.15 9.92
N SER A 142 12.12 13.50 9.46
CA SER A 142 12.17 12.49 8.40
C SER A 142 12.11 13.11 6.99
N GLN A 143 11.52 14.29 6.83
CA GLN A 143 11.40 14.99 5.55
C GLN A 143 12.77 15.39 4.94
N ASN A 144 13.76 15.70 5.77
CA ASN A 144 15.10 16.07 5.30
C ASN A 144 15.83 14.95 4.55
N ARG A 145 15.31 13.72 4.57
CA ARG A 145 15.84 12.56 3.84
C ARG A 145 15.11 12.27 2.52
N LEU A 146 13.97 12.92 2.31
CA LEU A 146 13.21 12.78 1.07
C LEU A 146 13.78 13.76 0.06
N SER A 147 14.18 13.25 -1.12
CA SER A 147 14.71 14.11 -2.19
C SER A 147 13.73 15.23 -2.53
N ALA A 148 14.24 16.38 -2.91
CA ALA A 148 13.45 17.54 -3.32
C ALA A 148 12.41 17.22 -4.44
N ALA A 149 12.59 16.14 -5.17
CA ALA A 149 11.66 15.64 -6.18
C ALA A 149 10.34 15.10 -5.59
N ALA A 150 10.29 14.77 -4.30
CA ALA A 150 9.08 14.30 -3.61
C ALA A 150 8.26 15.43 -2.97
N THR A 151 8.68 16.68 -3.14
CA THR A 151 8.13 17.84 -2.41
C THR A 151 7.34 18.82 -3.28
N THR A 152 6.87 18.41 -4.43
CA THR A 152 5.93 19.22 -5.23
C THR A 152 4.52 19.02 -4.71
N GLY A 153 4.08 19.92 -3.85
CA GLY A 153 2.71 19.97 -3.31
C GLY A 153 2.67 20.41 -1.84
N ASP A 154 1.51 20.79 -1.36
CA ASP A 154 1.21 21.18 0.04
C ASP A 154 1.30 19.98 0.99
N ARG A 155 2.47 19.35 1.07
CA ARG A 155 2.69 18.22 1.96
C ARG A 155 2.74 18.71 3.40
N PRO A 156 1.90 18.21 4.31
CA PRO A 156 1.92 18.62 5.69
C PRO A 156 3.28 18.31 6.33
N ALA A 157 3.78 19.20 7.18
CA ALA A 157 5.05 18.99 7.89
C ALA A 157 5.03 17.74 8.79
N VAL A 158 3.88 17.33 9.25
CA VAL A 158 3.64 16.11 10.01
C VAL A 158 2.45 15.38 9.39
N LEU A 159 2.60 14.10 9.11
CA LEU A 159 1.52 13.21 8.67
C LEU A 159 1.43 12.04 9.63
N ARG A 160 0.27 11.88 10.28
CA ARG A 160 -0.03 10.78 11.20
C ARG A 160 -1.49 10.34 11.13
N ASN A 161 -2.28 10.94 10.25
CA ASN A 161 -3.74 10.83 10.26
C ASN A 161 -4.25 9.39 10.29
N THR A 162 -3.67 8.48 9.48
CA THR A 162 -4.07 7.07 9.48
C THR A 162 -3.82 6.42 10.85
N TRP A 163 -2.71 6.76 11.52
CA TRP A 163 -2.38 6.26 12.86
C TRP A 163 -3.28 6.83 13.97
N GLU A 164 -4.07 7.84 13.69
CA GLU A 164 -5.06 8.44 14.58
C GLU A 164 -6.48 7.93 14.31
N SER A 165 -6.65 7.12 13.24
CA SER A 165 -7.92 6.50 12.89
C SER A 165 -8.22 5.30 13.79
N GLU A 166 -9.36 5.32 14.49
CA GLU A 166 -9.81 4.19 15.32
C GLU A 166 -9.96 2.90 14.49
N ALA A 167 -10.49 3.01 13.26
CA ALA A 167 -10.63 1.87 12.35
C ALA A 167 -9.27 1.26 11.99
N TYR A 168 -8.27 2.08 11.72
CA TYR A 168 -6.91 1.59 11.43
C TYR A 168 -6.25 0.95 12.64
N ILE A 169 -6.40 1.56 13.83
CA ILE A 169 -5.90 0.98 15.09
C ILE A 169 -6.56 -0.37 15.36
N GLN A 170 -7.88 -0.47 15.14
CA GLN A 170 -8.59 -1.75 15.30
C GLN A 170 -8.10 -2.80 14.29
N LEU A 171 -7.90 -2.41 13.03
CA LEU A 171 -7.33 -3.29 12.00
C LEU A 171 -5.96 -3.84 12.41
N LEU A 172 -5.08 -3.00 12.93
CA LEU A 172 -3.74 -3.43 13.40
C LEU A 172 -3.83 -4.39 14.58
N ARG A 173 -4.71 -4.13 15.54
CA ARG A 173 -4.95 -5.05 16.68
C ARG A 173 -5.42 -6.41 16.18
N ASN A 174 -6.43 -6.42 15.30
CA ASN A 174 -6.95 -7.65 14.70
C ASN A 174 -5.86 -8.41 13.92
N ALA A 175 -4.98 -7.69 13.20
CA ALA A 175 -3.89 -8.30 12.45
C ALA A 175 -2.84 -8.96 13.37
N ILE A 176 -2.54 -8.34 14.52
CA ILE A 176 -1.65 -8.92 15.53
C ILE A 176 -2.30 -10.17 16.14
N GLU A 177 -3.56 -10.09 16.56
CA GLU A 177 -4.30 -11.22 17.13
C GLU A 177 -4.38 -12.39 16.14
N TRP A 178 -4.70 -12.13 14.89
CA TRP A 178 -4.72 -13.15 13.84
C TRP A 178 -3.35 -13.76 13.56
N GLY A 179 -2.28 -12.99 13.68
CA GLY A 179 -0.91 -13.43 13.41
C GLY A 179 -0.30 -14.31 14.52
N VAL A 180 -0.85 -14.25 15.75
CA VAL A 180 -0.36 -15.03 16.91
C VAL A 180 -1.28 -16.19 17.29
N GLY A 181 -2.51 -16.23 16.80
CA GLY A 181 -3.49 -17.32 17.00
C GLY A 181 -3.39 -18.39 15.95
#